data_2144b71ea5d99c9daa65c8ec08062146
#
_entry.id   2144b71ea5d99c9daa65c8ec08062146
#
_cell.length_a   1.000
_cell.length_b   1.000
_cell.length_c   1.000
_cell.angle_alpha   90.00
_cell.angle_beta   90.00
_cell.angle_gamma   90.00
#
_symmetry.space_group_name_H-M   'P 1'
#
loop_
_entity.id
_entity.type
_entity.pdbx_description
1 polymer ?
#
loop_
_entity_poly.entity_id
_entity_poly.type
_entity_poly.pdbx_seq_one_letter_code
_entity_poly.pdbx_strand_id
1 'polypeptide(L)'
;MAAKYAKVLAIDIGSDSLKIAEFDYPAGGGIVLNDFAFRKFGEDDEQGIAFYQLYHEILKEKKFTADQVALTISGQASFSRLSKLPPLLGNKGAIQRIVEYEARQTVPYAMNEVVWDYQLISHTWEEKHEEEQEDGTVIEVADPQEEFEALFVAIKNDLVTRYTDIIEDSGKEIMSVEIAPVALYNAAKGGLQCGEDECVLLLNIGGKGSNLMIADHNRIFMRSIPIAGDAITNQVAKEYGISFSEAEELKMRHGFVALGGAYEEPESVVAATISKIARNVMTRLHGEVSRSINAWRAQHGGNAPTRVLLAGGGSVMTYITDFFQEKLRIPVEYLNTFGLITFSPRVDKNELQGVAPMFQELIGMSLHQMPECPIAISLIPRSILKQRELDSKKPYFYLAAAFLVICLSVFSFGVNRRFVFDKEQVDKVQASVDATNQQAAVIRQLNDQFNAAKGRYEEMNNILKDRNKWIEVMMKLQALLPDTVWLTAIEGVGPVAAPQTANAAGGFGGAPEPAGGFGGFGGFDDGGAAPANVVKTVKKKFVPIDSINMSEITGVRLIGYWLKVGSPQETPLQKLIDTIEKSDFFELPARDQEWKLVDNQTSHEYSNLGSFELTIKLKTPLKK
;
A
#
# COMPACT_ATOMS: atom_id res chain seq x y z
N MET A 1 -5.08 30.69 -6.35
CA MET A 1 -4.20 29.74 -7.06
C MET A 1 -5.05 28.69 -7.74
N ALA A 2 -4.60 28.09 -8.85
CA ALA A 2 -5.37 27.04 -9.52
C ALA A 2 -5.29 25.72 -8.75
N ALA A 3 -6.39 24.95 -8.78
CA ALA A 3 -6.41 23.59 -8.26
C ALA A 3 -5.37 22.71 -8.96
N LYS A 4 -4.85 21.72 -8.26
CA LYS A 4 -3.80 20.82 -8.79
C LYS A 4 -4.30 19.95 -9.95
N TYR A 5 -5.56 19.52 -9.88
CA TYR A 5 -6.21 18.70 -10.88
C TYR A 5 -7.44 19.39 -11.44
N ALA A 6 -7.72 19.20 -12.73
CA ALA A 6 -8.89 19.80 -13.37
C ALA A 6 -10.21 19.14 -12.94
N LYS A 7 -10.17 17.87 -12.60
CA LYS A 7 -11.32 17.06 -12.19
C LYS A 7 -10.96 16.11 -11.05
N VAL A 8 -11.89 15.91 -10.13
CA VAL A 8 -11.75 14.96 -9.01
C VAL A 8 -13.07 14.24 -8.80
N LEU A 9 -12.98 12.95 -8.57
CA LEU A 9 -14.08 12.11 -8.11
C LEU A 9 -14.00 11.98 -6.60
N ALA A 10 -14.90 12.61 -5.88
CA ALA A 10 -15.04 12.47 -4.45
C ALA A 10 -15.91 11.25 -4.12
N ILE A 11 -15.42 10.37 -3.26
CA ILE A 11 -16.09 9.13 -2.84
C ILE A 11 -16.19 9.14 -1.32
N ASP A 12 -17.41 9.17 -0.79
CA ASP A 12 -17.67 9.03 0.65
C ASP A 12 -18.23 7.64 0.95
N ILE A 13 -17.44 6.85 1.68
CA ILE A 13 -17.85 5.54 2.19
C ILE A 13 -18.40 5.73 3.60
N GLY A 14 -19.70 6.01 3.67
CA GLY A 14 -20.43 6.07 4.92
C GLY A 14 -20.58 4.71 5.58
N SER A 15 -21.24 4.68 6.74
CA SER A 15 -21.54 3.44 7.45
C SER A 15 -22.73 2.67 6.85
N ASP A 16 -23.60 3.35 6.11
CA ASP A 16 -24.85 2.83 5.56
C ASP A 16 -25.04 3.16 4.07
N SER A 17 -24.17 3.96 3.49
CA SER A 17 -24.34 4.43 2.11
C SER A 17 -23.02 4.80 1.45
N LEU A 18 -22.98 4.64 0.14
CA LEU A 18 -21.94 5.10 -0.76
C LEU A 18 -22.41 6.36 -1.49
N LYS A 19 -21.60 7.40 -1.44
CA LYS A 19 -21.83 8.66 -2.13
C LYS A 19 -20.66 8.97 -3.03
N ILE A 20 -20.91 9.34 -4.26
CA ILE A 20 -19.90 9.68 -5.26
C ILE A 20 -20.30 10.98 -5.93
N ALA A 21 -19.34 11.88 -6.11
CA ALA A 21 -19.55 13.16 -6.80
C ALA A 21 -18.34 13.51 -7.66
N GLU A 22 -18.57 13.95 -8.88
CA GLU A 22 -17.53 14.47 -9.76
C GLU A 22 -17.49 15.99 -9.69
N PHE A 23 -16.33 16.53 -9.34
CA PHE A 23 -16.09 17.97 -9.27
C PHE A 23 -15.10 18.41 -10.35
N ASP A 24 -15.41 19.51 -11.02
CA ASP A 24 -14.53 20.22 -11.95
C ASP A 24 -13.99 21.50 -11.30
N TYR A 25 -12.76 21.84 -11.67
CA TYR A 25 -12.04 23.02 -11.21
C TYR A 25 -11.64 23.87 -12.42
N PRO A 26 -12.53 24.76 -12.89
CA PRO A 26 -12.27 25.60 -14.03
C PRO A 26 -11.06 26.51 -13.78
N ALA A 27 -10.31 26.84 -14.84
CA ALA A 27 -9.16 27.75 -14.77
C ALA A 27 -9.53 29.16 -14.27
N GLY A 28 -10.81 29.55 -14.40
CA GLY A 28 -11.36 30.80 -13.88
C GLY A 28 -11.66 30.80 -12.38
N GLY A 29 -11.42 29.69 -11.69
CA GLY A 29 -11.71 29.49 -10.26
C GLY A 29 -13.11 28.94 -10.01
N GLY A 30 -13.34 28.56 -8.76
CA GLY A 30 -14.59 27.92 -8.31
C GLY A 30 -14.59 26.40 -8.44
N ILE A 31 -15.63 25.79 -7.92
CA ILE A 31 -15.84 24.34 -7.92
C ILE A 31 -17.21 24.07 -8.57
N VAL A 32 -17.24 23.15 -9.53
CA VAL A 32 -18.47 22.79 -10.25
C VAL A 32 -18.78 21.32 -9.98
N LEU A 33 -19.95 21.04 -9.42
CA LEU A 33 -20.47 19.67 -9.33
C LEU A 33 -20.99 19.26 -10.71
N ASN A 34 -20.40 18.23 -11.31
CA ASN A 34 -20.77 17.73 -12.63
C ASN A 34 -21.88 16.70 -12.61
N ASP A 35 -21.74 15.69 -11.76
CA ASP A 35 -22.68 14.59 -11.57
C ASP A 35 -22.45 13.97 -10.19
N PHE A 36 -23.44 13.22 -9.71
CA PHE A 36 -23.35 12.52 -8.44
C PHE A 36 -24.16 11.23 -8.44
N ALA A 37 -23.89 10.38 -7.48
CA ALA A 37 -24.65 9.18 -7.19
C ALA A 37 -24.73 8.95 -5.68
N PHE A 38 -25.86 8.42 -5.24
CA PHE A 38 -26.12 7.99 -3.87
C PHE A 38 -26.72 6.58 -3.90
N ARG A 39 -26.15 5.65 -3.12
CA ARG A 39 -26.69 4.30 -2.96
C ARG A 39 -26.55 3.85 -1.50
N LYS A 40 -27.58 3.21 -0.96
CA LYS A 40 -27.53 2.56 0.36
C LYS A 40 -26.89 1.19 0.24
N PHE A 41 -26.13 0.78 1.26
CA PHE A 41 -25.66 -0.59 1.41
C PHE A 41 -26.81 -1.51 1.79
N GLY A 42 -26.73 -2.80 1.45
CA GLY A 42 -27.66 -3.84 1.91
C GLY A 42 -27.47 -4.13 3.40
N GLU A 43 -28.47 -4.79 4.00
CA GLU A 43 -28.48 -5.08 5.46
C GLU A 43 -27.36 -6.05 5.88
N ASP A 44 -27.13 -7.09 5.10
CA ASP A 44 -26.26 -8.22 5.42
C ASP A 44 -24.90 -8.18 4.67
N ASP A 45 -24.62 -7.11 3.96
CA ASP A 45 -23.42 -7.01 3.15
C ASP A 45 -22.18 -6.70 4.02
N GLU A 46 -21.14 -7.52 3.88
CA GLU A 46 -19.81 -7.09 4.31
C GLU A 46 -19.45 -5.79 3.58
N GLN A 47 -19.19 -4.74 4.33
CA GLN A 47 -19.03 -3.39 3.80
C GLN A 47 -18.01 -3.28 2.64
N GLY A 48 -17.00 -4.15 2.62
CA GLY A 48 -16.03 -4.21 1.51
C GLY A 48 -16.61 -4.81 0.22
N ILE A 49 -17.45 -5.84 0.32
CA ILE A 49 -18.10 -6.49 -0.83
C ILE A 49 -19.19 -5.57 -1.38
N ALA A 50 -20.01 -4.99 -0.51
CA ALA A 50 -21.03 -4.03 -0.88
C ALA A 50 -20.43 -2.80 -1.58
N PHE A 51 -19.31 -2.27 -1.08
CA PHE A 51 -18.61 -1.19 -1.74
C PHE A 51 -18.16 -1.58 -3.16
N TYR A 52 -17.52 -2.75 -3.32
CA TYR A 52 -17.07 -3.22 -4.62
C TYR A 52 -18.23 -3.28 -5.64
N GLN A 53 -19.35 -3.87 -5.24
CA GLN A 53 -20.51 -4.04 -6.11
C GLN A 53 -21.12 -2.70 -6.52
N LEU A 54 -21.47 -1.87 -5.53
CA LEU A 54 -22.10 -0.57 -5.76
C LEU A 54 -21.17 0.40 -6.50
N TYR A 55 -19.89 0.41 -6.20
CA TYR A 55 -18.93 1.24 -6.89
C TYR A 55 -18.85 0.92 -8.38
N HIS A 56 -18.74 -0.36 -8.73
CA HIS A 56 -18.70 -0.77 -10.14
C HIS A 56 -20.06 -0.58 -10.85
N GLU A 57 -21.18 -0.75 -10.15
CA GLU A 57 -22.51 -0.45 -10.68
C GLU A 57 -22.64 1.04 -11.02
N ILE A 58 -22.27 1.92 -10.09
CA ILE A 58 -22.33 3.35 -10.28
C ILE A 58 -21.40 3.80 -11.42
N LEU A 59 -20.18 3.25 -11.53
CA LEU A 59 -19.27 3.58 -12.63
C LEU A 59 -19.81 3.15 -14.00
N LYS A 60 -20.62 2.09 -14.07
CA LYS A 60 -21.28 1.67 -15.31
C LYS A 60 -22.48 2.55 -15.66
N GLU A 61 -23.24 2.96 -14.66
CA GLU A 61 -24.42 3.82 -14.80
C GLU A 61 -24.02 5.25 -15.13
N LYS A 62 -23.09 5.81 -14.38
CA LYS A 62 -22.62 7.19 -14.50
C LYS A 62 -21.29 7.26 -15.25
N LYS A 63 -21.19 8.18 -16.19
CA LYS A 63 -19.98 8.39 -16.99
C LYS A 63 -19.07 9.44 -16.34
N PHE A 64 -18.50 9.09 -15.19
CA PHE A 64 -17.49 9.93 -14.55
C PHE A 64 -16.20 9.95 -15.37
N THR A 65 -15.66 11.14 -15.57
CA THR A 65 -14.47 11.38 -16.41
C THR A 65 -13.21 11.70 -15.61
N ALA A 66 -13.35 11.93 -14.30
CA ALA A 66 -12.23 12.19 -13.41
C ALA A 66 -11.41 10.91 -13.17
N ASP A 67 -10.09 10.99 -13.29
CA ASP A 67 -9.16 9.91 -12.99
C ASP A 67 -8.64 9.99 -11.55
N GLN A 68 -8.65 11.18 -10.97
CA GLN A 68 -8.19 11.42 -9.60
C GLN A 68 -9.33 11.26 -8.61
N VAL A 69 -9.08 10.50 -7.55
CA VAL A 69 -10.08 10.17 -6.52
C VAL A 69 -9.68 10.74 -5.17
N ALA A 70 -10.58 11.50 -4.56
CA ALA A 70 -10.56 11.79 -3.14
C ALA A 70 -11.49 10.81 -2.42
N LEU A 71 -10.99 10.11 -1.41
CA LEU A 71 -11.72 9.09 -0.68
C LEU A 71 -11.96 9.54 0.76
N THR A 72 -13.19 9.40 1.24
CA THR A 72 -13.52 9.60 2.66
C THR A 72 -14.03 8.31 3.27
N ILE A 73 -13.53 8.02 4.47
CA ILE A 73 -13.91 6.85 5.26
C ILE A 73 -14.63 7.31 6.52
N SER A 74 -15.62 6.53 6.96
CA SER A 74 -16.40 6.83 8.16
C SER A 74 -15.53 7.11 9.38
N GLY A 75 -15.85 8.16 10.13
CA GLY A 75 -15.14 8.54 11.35
C GLY A 75 -15.15 7.48 12.45
N GLN A 76 -16.11 6.56 12.44
CA GLN A 76 -16.16 5.44 13.39
C GLN A 76 -15.04 4.42 13.20
N ALA A 77 -14.54 4.29 11.96
CA ALA A 77 -13.44 3.40 11.63
C ALA A 77 -12.06 4.03 11.90
N SER A 78 -12.03 5.29 12.33
CA SER A 78 -10.82 6.07 12.55
C SER A 78 -10.62 6.43 14.03
N PHE A 79 -9.39 6.71 14.35
CA PHE A 79 -8.98 7.37 15.58
C PHE A 79 -8.58 8.81 15.25
N SER A 80 -9.11 9.77 16.00
CA SER A 80 -8.69 11.17 15.91
C SER A 80 -8.51 11.74 17.31
N ARG A 81 -7.44 12.48 17.52
CA ARG A 81 -7.14 13.13 18.80
C ARG A 81 -6.32 14.40 18.61
N LEU A 82 -6.72 15.45 19.30
CA LEU A 82 -5.94 16.65 19.47
C LEU A 82 -5.00 16.46 20.67
N SER A 83 -3.70 16.70 20.49
CA SER A 83 -2.69 16.60 21.54
C SER A 83 -1.86 17.88 21.59
N LYS A 84 -1.63 18.39 22.80
CA LYS A 84 -0.71 19.51 23.01
C LYS A 84 0.72 19.05 22.81
N LEU A 85 1.49 19.82 22.07
CA LEU A 85 2.90 19.58 21.85
C LEU A 85 3.76 20.47 22.76
N PRO A 86 4.95 20.01 23.15
CA PRO A 86 5.92 20.89 23.78
C PRO A 86 6.29 22.01 22.81
N PRO A 87 6.83 23.14 23.30
CA PRO A 87 7.26 24.24 22.44
C PRO A 87 8.15 23.76 21.29
N LEU A 88 7.73 24.05 20.06
CA LEU A 88 8.40 23.56 18.85
C LEU A 88 9.61 24.44 18.52
N LEU A 89 10.69 24.29 19.30
CA LEU A 89 11.96 24.97 19.06
C LEU A 89 12.83 24.09 18.16
N GLY A 90 13.19 24.60 16.98
CA GLY A 90 14.15 23.92 16.12
C GLY A 90 13.80 23.86 14.64
N ASN A 91 14.57 23.06 13.90
CA ASN A 91 14.36 22.85 12.47
C ASN A 91 13.23 21.83 12.21
N LYS A 92 12.72 21.78 10.96
CA LYS A 92 11.64 20.88 10.55
C LYS A 92 11.86 19.41 10.94
N GLY A 93 13.10 18.92 10.92
CA GLY A 93 13.41 17.53 11.30
C GLY A 93 13.34 17.25 12.81
N ALA A 94 13.51 18.28 13.67
CA ALA A 94 13.30 18.17 15.10
C ALA A 94 11.80 18.12 15.42
N ILE A 95 11.03 18.97 14.77
CA ILE A 95 9.56 19.02 14.88
C ILE A 95 8.96 17.65 14.49
N GLN A 96 9.36 17.11 13.35
CA GLN A 96 8.86 15.81 12.89
C GLN A 96 9.13 14.69 13.92
N ARG A 97 10.31 14.65 14.53
CA ARG A 97 10.63 13.63 15.56
C ARG A 97 9.78 13.78 16.82
N ILE A 98 9.49 15.01 17.25
CA ILE A 98 8.61 15.28 18.39
C ILE A 98 7.20 14.77 18.08
N VAL A 99 6.69 15.10 16.90
CA VAL A 99 5.36 14.69 16.47
C VAL A 99 5.27 13.15 16.32
N GLU A 100 6.28 12.50 15.74
CA GLU A 100 6.33 11.03 15.64
C GLU A 100 6.37 10.35 17.02
N TYR A 101 7.08 10.94 17.98
CA TYR A 101 7.13 10.44 19.35
C TYR A 101 5.76 10.57 20.04
N GLU A 102 5.12 11.71 19.91
CA GLU A 102 3.79 11.98 20.46
C GLU A 102 2.72 11.08 19.80
N ALA A 103 2.81 10.87 18.48
CA ALA A 103 1.92 9.98 17.76
C ALA A 103 1.95 8.54 18.31
N ARG A 104 3.15 8.03 18.66
CA ARG A 104 3.29 6.69 19.25
C ARG A 104 2.63 6.52 20.62
N GLN A 105 2.52 7.62 21.37
CA GLN A 105 1.85 7.62 22.68
C GLN A 105 0.34 7.85 22.55
N THR A 106 -0.04 8.64 21.57
CA THR A 106 -1.41 9.11 21.37
C THR A 106 -2.27 8.09 20.61
N VAL A 107 -1.72 7.46 19.56
CA VAL A 107 -2.43 6.49 18.72
C VAL A 107 -2.49 5.13 19.43
N PRO A 108 -3.70 4.58 19.70
CA PRO A 108 -3.87 3.36 20.50
C PRO A 108 -3.62 2.06 19.70
N TYR A 109 -2.88 2.13 18.61
CA TYR A 109 -2.56 1.03 17.71
C TYR A 109 -1.07 0.97 17.45
N ALA A 110 -0.57 -0.20 17.05
CA ALA A 110 0.80 -0.33 16.57
C ALA A 110 0.98 0.50 15.28
N MET A 111 2.01 1.34 15.23
CA MET A 111 2.22 2.31 14.13
C MET A 111 2.47 1.66 12.76
N ASN A 112 2.79 0.37 12.72
CA ASN A 112 2.94 -0.43 11.50
C ASN A 112 1.60 -1.00 10.99
N GLU A 113 0.56 -1.02 11.82
CA GLU A 113 -0.77 -1.53 11.48
C GLU A 113 -1.73 -0.42 11.02
N VAL A 114 -1.31 0.83 11.15
CA VAL A 114 -2.13 1.99 10.82
C VAL A 114 -1.47 2.87 9.76
N VAL A 115 -2.33 3.50 8.96
CA VAL A 115 -1.99 4.71 8.23
C VAL A 115 -2.37 5.88 9.12
N TRP A 116 -1.45 6.80 9.31
CA TRP A 116 -1.68 7.98 10.14
C TRP A 116 -1.03 9.21 9.52
N ASP A 117 -1.63 10.34 9.82
CA ASP A 117 -1.14 11.65 9.45
C ASP A 117 -1.53 12.67 10.52
N TYR A 118 -1.02 13.88 10.44
CA TYR A 118 -1.27 14.93 11.41
C TYR A 118 -1.31 16.31 10.78
N GLN A 119 -2.05 17.20 11.41
CA GLN A 119 -2.05 18.63 11.13
C GLN A 119 -1.56 19.38 12.36
N LEU A 120 -0.54 20.23 12.20
CA LEU A 120 -0.13 21.16 13.23
C LEU A 120 -1.09 22.36 13.26
N ILE A 121 -1.51 22.71 14.45
CA ILE A 121 -2.36 23.85 14.74
C ILE A 121 -1.60 24.74 15.72
N SER A 122 -1.37 26.00 15.35
CA SER A 122 -0.76 26.98 16.24
C SER A 122 -1.81 27.92 16.78
N HIS A 123 -1.69 28.25 18.05
CA HIS A 123 -2.47 29.26 18.72
C HIS A 123 -1.55 30.33 19.24
N THR A 124 -1.87 31.57 18.94
CA THR A 124 -1.22 32.72 19.50
C THR A 124 -2.20 33.47 20.38
N TRP A 125 -1.82 33.74 21.59
CA TRP A 125 -2.56 34.64 22.49
C TRP A 125 -1.60 35.58 23.20
N GLU A 126 -2.12 36.68 23.68
CA GLU A 126 -1.37 37.61 24.48
C GLU A 126 -1.57 37.29 25.95
N GLU A 127 -0.51 36.90 26.65
CA GLU A 127 -0.52 36.80 28.10
C GLU A 127 -0.23 38.18 28.68
N LYS A 128 -1.25 38.77 29.30
CA LYS A 128 -1.15 40.08 29.92
C LYS A 128 -0.62 39.92 31.33
N HIS A 129 0.49 40.53 31.62
CA HIS A 129 1.02 40.63 32.96
C HIS A 129 1.33 42.08 33.29
N GLU A 130 1.23 42.42 34.57
CA GLU A 130 1.58 43.74 35.07
C GLU A 130 3.07 43.80 35.31
N GLU A 131 3.76 44.72 34.65
CA GLU A 131 5.19 45.00 34.88
C GLU A 131 5.32 46.38 35.55
N GLU A 132 5.96 46.40 36.71
CA GLU A 132 6.24 47.66 37.45
C GLU A 132 7.52 48.27 36.88
N GLN A 133 7.40 49.46 36.30
CA GLN A 133 8.55 50.21 35.79
C GLN A 133 9.34 50.81 36.92
N GLU A 134 10.61 51.20 36.68
CA GLU A 134 11.50 51.80 37.66
C GLU A 134 10.96 53.12 38.29
N ASP A 135 9.97 53.73 37.65
CA ASP A 135 9.29 54.95 38.14
C ASP A 135 8.06 54.66 39.02
N GLY A 136 7.77 53.38 39.30
CA GLY A 136 6.61 52.92 40.08
C GLY A 136 5.30 52.88 39.31
N THR A 137 5.30 53.12 38.00
CA THR A 137 4.11 52.92 37.15
C THR A 137 3.96 51.47 36.79
N VAL A 138 2.74 50.92 37.02
CA VAL A 138 2.38 49.57 36.57
C VAL A 138 1.83 49.66 35.15
N ILE A 139 2.49 49.00 34.22
CA ILE A 139 2.02 48.89 32.84
C ILE A 139 1.59 47.46 32.55
N GLU A 140 0.49 47.31 31.83
CA GLU A 140 0.07 46.01 31.32
C GLU A 140 0.90 45.68 30.08
N VAL A 141 1.76 44.67 30.18
CA VAL A 141 2.58 44.18 29.08
C VAL A 141 1.91 42.91 28.55
N ALA A 142 1.78 42.85 27.25
CA ALA A 142 1.22 41.67 26.57
C ALA A 142 2.35 40.92 25.87
N ASP A 143 2.68 39.73 26.37
CA ASP A 143 3.65 38.86 25.74
C ASP A 143 2.93 37.87 24.81
N PRO A 144 3.31 37.78 23.52
CA PRO A 144 2.74 36.81 22.62
C PRO A 144 3.21 35.42 23.02
N GLN A 145 2.27 34.57 23.39
CA GLN A 145 2.48 33.15 23.65
C GLN A 145 2.06 32.34 22.43
N GLU A 146 2.81 31.32 22.08
CA GLU A 146 2.50 30.41 21.01
C GLU A 146 2.43 28.97 21.53
N GLU A 147 1.26 28.35 21.41
CA GLU A 147 1.03 26.94 21.75
C GLU A 147 0.81 26.15 20.47
N PHE A 148 1.42 25.00 20.40
CA PHE A 148 1.26 24.08 19.29
C PHE A 148 0.44 22.86 19.73
N GLU A 149 -0.57 22.55 18.95
CA GLU A 149 -1.34 21.33 19.07
C GLU A 149 -1.21 20.52 17.77
N ALA A 150 -1.26 19.21 17.87
CA ALA A 150 -1.33 18.33 16.71
C ALA A 150 -2.65 17.59 16.71
N LEU A 151 -3.39 17.70 15.61
CA LEU A 151 -4.52 16.83 15.33
C LEU A 151 -3.97 15.55 14.67
N PHE A 152 -3.95 14.47 15.42
CA PHE A 152 -3.59 13.14 14.91
C PHE A 152 -4.82 12.42 14.37
N VAL A 153 -4.70 11.82 13.21
CA VAL A 153 -5.70 10.95 12.62
C VAL A 153 -5.04 9.65 12.20
N ALA A 154 -5.66 8.52 12.53
CA ALA A 154 -5.17 7.20 12.19
C ALA A 154 -6.32 6.25 11.81
N ILE A 155 -6.09 5.40 10.84
CA ILE A 155 -7.00 4.31 10.42
C ILE A 155 -6.19 3.02 10.26
N LYS A 156 -6.81 1.87 10.47
CA LYS A 156 -6.18 0.57 10.20
C LYS A 156 -5.81 0.45 8.72
N ASN A 157 -4.57 0.04 8.47
CA ASN A 157 -4.02 -0.05 7.12
C ASN A 157 -4.81 -1.01 6.20
N ASP A 158 -5.24 -2.16 6.73
CA ASP A 158 -6.02 -3.16 6.00
C ASP A 158 -7.35 -2.62 5.48
N LEU A 159 -8.01 -1.76 6.28
CA LEU A 159 -9.27 -1.13 5.89
C LEU A 159 -9.07 -0.14 4.74
N VAL A 160 -8.06 0.74 4.85
CA VAL A 160 -7.77 1.73 3.81
C VAL A 160 -7.33 1.03 2.52
N THR A 161 -6.39 0.08 2.63
CA THR A 161 -5.88 -0.68 1.49
C THR A 161 -7.00 -1.38 0.73
N ARG A 162 -7.94 -2.01 1.43
CA ARG A 162 -9.10 -2.68 0.80
C ARG A 162 -9.88 -1.75 -0.13
N TYR A 163 -10.15 -0.52 0.29
CA TYR A 163 -10.90 0.43 -0.53
C TYR A 163 -10.06 1.04 -1.64
N THR A 164 -8.80 1.36 -1.32
CA THR A 164 -7.89 1.95 -2.31
C THR A 164 -7.56 0.97 -3.44
N ASP A 165 -7.35 -0.31 -3.14
CA ASP A 165 -7.09 -1.34 -4.15
C ASP A 165 -8.26 -1.48 -5.12
N ILE A 166 -9.51 -1.52 -4.62
CA ILE A 166 -10.72 -1.58 -5.47
C ILE A 166 -10.79 -0.36 -6.42
N ILE A 167 -10.43 0.81 -5.94
CA ILE A 167 -10.46 2.04 -6.74
C ILE A 167 -9.33 2.03 -7.78
N GLU A 168 -8.12 1.65 -7.40
CA GLU A 168 -6.96 1.58 -8.31
C GLU A 168 -7.13 0.49 -9.37
N ASP A 169 -7.74 -0.65 -9.03
CA ASP A 169 -8.08 -1.72 -9.98
C ASP A 169 -9.09 -1.25 -11.04
N SER A 170 -9.89 -0.22 -10.76
CA SER A 170 -10.77 0.42 -11.74
C SER A 170 -10.04 1.38 -12.71
N GLY A 171 -8.72 1.54 -12.56
CA GLY A 171 -7.89 2.43 -13.38
C GLY A 171 -7.89 3.89 -12.93
N LYS A 172 -8.38 4.18 -11.72
CA LYS A 172 -8.37 5.53 -11.12
C LYS A 172 -7.25 5.66 -10.09
N GLU A 173 -6.78 6.88 -9.87
CA GLU A 173 -5.68 7.17 -8.95
C GLU A 173 -6.19 7.84 -7.66
N ILE A 174 -5.79 7.34 -6.50
CA ILE A 174 -6.13 7.94 -5.20
C ILE A 174 -5.37 9.26 -5.00
N MET A 175 -6.05 10.38 -5.01
CA MET A 175 -5.47 11.70 -4.74
C MET A 175 -5.28 11.96 -3.24
N SER A 176 -6.30 11.68 -2.44
CA SER A 176 -6.31 11.82 -0.97
C SER A 176 -7.19 10.77 -0.33
N VAL A 177 -6.89 10.44 0.92
CA VAL A 177 -7.77 9.65 1.79
C VAL A 177 -7.97 10.43 3.07
N GLU A 178 -9.22 10.71 3.41
CA GLU A 178 -9.60 11.51 4.57
C GLU A 178 -10.58 10.74 5.47
N ILE A 179 -10.91 11.32 6.60
CA ILE A 179 -12.02 10.86 7.44
C ILE A 179 -13.21 11.82 7.31
N ALA A 180 -14.42 11.29 7.38
CA ALA A 180 -15.65 12.06 7.24
C ALA A 180 -15.72 13.31 8.16
N PRO A 181 -15.29 13.27 9.44
CA PRO A 181 -15.24 14.46 10.28
C PRO A 181 -14.35 15.57 9.74
N VAL A 182 -13.18 15.25 9.16
CA VAL A 182 -12.26 16.24 8.59
C VAL A 182 -12.89 16.87 7.35
N ALA A 183 -13.43 16.07 6.44
CA ALA A 183 -14.10 16.56 5.26
C ALA A 183 -15.27 17.49 5.62
N LEU A 184 -16.09 17.10 6.61
CA LEU A 184 -17.22 17.93 7.07
C LEU A 184 -16.75 19.25 7.71
N TYR A 185 -15.68 19.23 8.50
CA TYR A 185 -15.08 20.44 9.05
C TYR A 185 -14.58 21.38 7.95
N ASN A 186 -13.89 20.81 6.94
CA ASN A 186 -13.40 21.58 5.80
C ASN A 186 -14.55 22.25 5.04
N ALA A 187 -15.67 21.53 4.85
CA ALA A 187 -16.87 22.11 4.27
C ALA A 187 -17.42 23.30 5.08
N ALA A 188 -17.55 23.11 6.40
CA ALA A 188 -18.12 24.12 7.28
C ALA A 188 -17.22 25.37 7.39
N LYS A 189 -15.91 25.19 7.53
CA LYS A 189 -14.94 26.30 7.62
C LYS A 189 -14.78 27.00 6.28
N GLY A 190 -14.68 26.24 5.18
CA GLY A 190 -14.62 26.79 3.82
C GLY A 190 -15.90 27.55 3.43
N GLY A 191 -17.07 27.11 3.92
CA GLY A 191 -18.35 27.78 3.74
C GLY A 191 -18.57 29.01 4.64
N LEU A 192 -17.56 29.44 5.38
CA LEU A 192 -17.61 30.53 6.35
C LEU A 192 -18.71 30.33 7.43
N GLN A 193 -19.17 29.11 7.61
CA GLN A 193 -20.16 28.75 8.63
C GLN A 193 -19.54 28.48 10.01
N CYS A 194 -18.21 28.52 10.11
CA CYS A 194 -17.47 28.58 11.36
C CYS A 194 -16.68 29.88 11.37
N GLY A 195 -17.22 30.90 12.00
CA GLY A 195 -16.57 32.21 12.16
C GLY A 195 -15.22 32.11 12.89
N GLU A 196 -14.33 33.07 12.71
CA GLU A 196 -13.02 33.05 13.37
C GLU A 196 -13.12 33.16 14.89
N ASP A 197 -14.10 33.97 15.37
CA ASP A 197 -14.31 34.25 16.80
C ASP A 197 -15.49 33.46 17.39
N GLU A 198 -15.97 32.44 16.70
CA GLU A 198 -17.15 31.69 17.10
C GLU A 198 -16.84 30.24 17.42
N CYS A 199 -17.29 29.76 18.59
CA CYS A 199 -17.26 28.33 18.89
C CYS A 199 -18.52 27.64 18.35
N VAL A 200 -18.36 26.74 17.38
CA VAL A 200 -19.45 26.05 16.70
C VAL A 200 -19.40 24.57 16.95
N LEU A 201 -20.54 23.96 17.26
CA LEU A 201 -20.70 22.51 17.33
C LEU A 201 -21.24 22.00 15.99
N LEU A 202 -20.46 21.15 15.33
CA LEU A 202 -20.89 20.38 14.16
C LEU A 202 -21.32 19.00 14.63
N LEU A 203 -22.55 18.59 14.30
CA LEU A 203 -23.06 17.27 14.64
C LEU A 203 -23.60 16.58 13.39
N ASN A 204 -22.84 15.62 12.90
CA ASN A 204 -23.23 14.75 11.79
C ASN A 204 -23.88 13.49 12.35
N ILE A 205 -25.18 13.33 12.12
CA ILE A 205 -25.95 12.14 12.54
C ILE A 205 -26.09 11.22 11.34
N GLY A 206 -25.27 10.15 11.30
CA GLY A 206 -25.27 9.14 10.24
C GLY A 206 -26.26 8.00 10.50
N GLY A 207 -26.00 6.84 9.86
CA GLY A 207 -26.72 5.58 10.10
C GLY A 207 -26.29 4.91 11.39
N LYS A 208 -25.07 4.35 11.42
CA LYS A 208 -24.55 3.57 12.56
C LYS A 208 -23.93 4.44 13.66
N GLY A 209 -23.50 5.65 13.36
CA GLY A 209 -22.90 6.55 14.34
C GLY A 209 -22.95 8.01 13.94
N SER A 210 -22.71 8.85 14.93
CA SER A 210 -22.65 10.30 14.79
C SER A 210 -21.23 10.79 15.00
N ASN A 211 -20.83 11.80 14.25
CA ASN A 211 -19.57 12.50 14.42
C ASN A 211 -19.84 13.88 15.02
N LEU A 212 -19.20 14.14 16.14
CA LEU A 212 -19.24 15.42 16.81
C LEU A 212 -17.92 16.15 16.61
N MET A 213 -17.99 17.40 16.21
CA MET A 213 -16.84 18.28 16.11
C MET A 213 -17.14 19.61 16.80
N ILE A 214 -16.18 20.14 17.52
CA ILE A 214 -16.23 21.49 18.06
C ILE A 214 -15.12 22.28 17.39
N ALA A 215 -15.49 23.37 16.73
CA ALA A 215 -14.59 24.31 16.10
C ALA A 215 -14.59 25.62 16.91
N ASP A 216 -13.45 26.02 17.44
CA ASP A 216 -13.27 27.21 18.25
C ASP A 216 -11.98 27.92 17.78
N HIS A 217 -12.10 29.02 17.08
CA HIS A 217 -11.00 29.69 16.40
C HIS A 217 -10.29 28.72 15.41
N ASN A 218 -9.02 28.44 15.67
CA ASN A 218 -8.24 27.46 14.93
C ASN A 218 -8.19 26.08 15.62
N ARG A 219 -8.85 25.92 16.78
CA ARG A 219 -8.89 24.65 17.52
C ARG A 219 -10.03 23.80 17.01
N ILE A 220 -9.78 22.50 16.96
CA ILE A 220 -10.76 21.51 16.57
C ILE A 220 -10.74 20.32 17.53
N PHE A 221 -11.90 19.93 18.01
CA PHE A 221 -12.10 18.72 18.78
C PHE A 221 -13.04 17.79 18.00
N MET A 222 -12.68 16.54 17.87
CA MET A 222 -13.46 15.54 17.14
C MET A 222 -13.73 14.33 18.01
N ARG A 223 -14.96 13.81 17.92
CA ARG A 223 -15.33 12.56 18.60
C ARG A 223 -16.40 11.82 17.82
N SER A 224 -16.20 10.52 17.59
CA SER A 224 -17.24 9.64 17.06
C SER A 224 -18.06 9.04 18.19
N ILE A 225 -19.39 9.03 18.03
CA ILE A 225 -20.38 8.57 18.99
C ILE A 225 -21.15 7.40 18.33
N PRO A 226 -21.20 6.21 18.93
CA PRO A 226 -21.87 5.04 18.33
C PRO A 226 -23.40 5.07 18.57
N ILE A 227 -24.02 6.21 18.36
CA ILE A 227 -25.48 6.43 18.47
C ILE A 227 -25.90 7.26 17.26
N ALA A 228 -26.83 6.73 16.45
CA ALA A 228 -27.33 7.40 15.25
C ALA A 228 -28.67 6.80 14.79
N GLY A 229 -29.02 6.94 13.52
CA GLY A 229 -30.29 6.53 12.94
C GLY A 229 -30.64 5.06 13.12
N ASP A 230 -29.67 4.16 12.97
CA ASP A 230 -29.87 2.72 13.10
C ASP A 230 -30.24 2.30 14.53
N ALA A 231 -29.82 3.07 15.54
CA ALA A 231 -30.23 2.81 16.92
C ALA A 231 -31.74 3.01 17.11
N ILE A 232 -32.34 3.91 16.33
CA ILE A 232 -33.81 4.08 16.29
C ILE A 232 -34.42 2.90 15.57
N THR A 233 -33.93 2.58 14.37
CA THR A 233 -34.44 1.50 13.53
C THR A 233 -34.41 0.15 14.26
N ASN A 234 -33.29 -0.16 14.92
CA ASN A 234 -33.14 -1.39 15.73
C ASN A 234 -34.14 -1.43 16.90
N GLN A 235 -34.44 -0.31 17.55
CA GLN A 235 -35.43 -0.28 18.61
C GLN A 235 -36.85 -0.43 18.06
N VAL A 236 -37.15 0.15 16.91
CA VAL A 236 -38.44 -0.03 16.20
C VAL A 236 -38.60 -1.48 15.77
N ALA A 237 -37.56 -2.10 15.17
CA ALA A 237 -37.56 -3.50 14.78
C ALA A 237 -37.87 -4.43 15.98
N LYS A 238 -37.21 -4.14 17.11
CA LYS A 238 -37.42 -4.91 18.37
C LYS A 238 -38.83 -4.71 18.93
N GLU A 239 -39.36 -3.49 18.92
CA GLU A 239 -40.67 -3.17 19.46
C GLU A 239 -41.80 -3.86 18.68
N TYR A 240 -41.66 -3.89 17.36
CA TYR A 240 -42.68 -4.47 16.48
C TYR A 240 -42.40 -5.92 16.06
N GLY A 241 -41.21 -6.47 16.36
CA GLY A 241 -40.80 -7.82 15.97
C GLY A 241 -40.67 -7.99 14.44
N ILE A 242 -40.21 -6.94 13.76
CA ILE A 242 -40.07 -6.87 12.29
C ILE A 242 -38.60 -6.80 11.89
N SER A 243 -38.32 -6.97 10.58
CA SER A 243 -36.97 -6.82 10.03
C SER A 243 -36.47 -5.39 10.16
N PHE A 244 -35.15 -5.23 10.07
CA PHE A 244 -34.52 -3.89 10.06
C PHE A 244 -35.04 -3.03 8.89
N SER A 245 -35.19 -3.63 7.69
CA SER A 245 -35.69 -2.93 6.52
C SER A 245 -37.11 -2.40 6.69
N GLU A 246 -38.02 -3.25 7.20
CA GLU A 246 -39.39 -2.84 7.51
C GLU A 246 -39.43 -1.75 8.58
N ALA A 247 -38.59 -1.86 9.60
CA ALA A 247 -38.46 -0.84 10.65
C ALA A 247 -37.90 0.47 10.12
N GLU A 248 -36.95 0.41 9.18
CA GLU A 248 -36.40 1.59 8.50
C GLU A 248 -37.48 2.30 7.68
N GLU A 249 -38.30 1.56 6.93
CA GLU A 249 -39.42 2.12 6.20
C GLU A 249 -40.42 2.77 7.12
N LEU A 250 -40.77 2.13 8.24
CA LEU A 250 -41.67 2.72 9.23
C LEU A 250 -41.09 3.99 9.85
N LYS A 251 -39.80 3.98 10.18
CA LYS A 251 -39.07 5.16 10.68
C LYS A 251 -39.10 6.30 9.66
N MET A 252 -38.83 6.02 8.39
CA MET A 252 -38.81 7.01 7.32
C MET A 252 -40.21 7.62 7.09
N ARG A 253 -41.26 6.80 7.19
CA ARG A 253 -42.63 7.21 6.91
C ARG A 253 -43.31 7.93 8.09
N HIS A 254 -43.02 7.50 9.31
CA HIS A 254 -43.76 7.94 10.52
C HIS A 254 -42.84 8.54 11.60
N GLY A 255 -41.51 8.54 11.37
CA GLY A 255 -40.54 8.96 12.37
C GLY A 255 -40.45 10.48 12.52
N PHE A 256 -40.50 10.93 13.74
CA PHE A 256 -40.13 12.27 14.16
C PHE A 256 -39.66 12.23 15.63
N VAL A 257 -38.97 13.27 16.07
CA VAL A 257 -38.54 13.37 17.47
C VAL A 257 -39.63 14.03 18.28
N ALA A 258 -40.26 13.27 19.19
CA ALA A 258 -41.29 13.86 20.07
C ALA A 258 -40.69 14.98 20.92
N LEU A 259 -41.33 16.15 20.93
CA LEU A 259 -40.93 17.31 21.73
C LEU A 259 -41.43 17.19 23.17
N GLY A 260 -40.85 17.91 24.11
CA GLY A 260 -41.30 18.00 25.50
C GLY A 260 -42.47 19.00 25.66
N GLY A 261 -43.18 18.94 26.79
CA GLY A 261 -44.26 19.90 27.10
C GLY A 261 -45.62 19.51 26.57
N ALA A 262 -46.44 20.47 26.17
CA ALA A 262 -47.80 20.30 25.66
C ALA A 262 -47.84 19.83 24.19
N TYR A 263 -47.11 18.78 23.90
CA TYR A 263 -47.07 18.15 22.60
C TYR A 263 -48.30 17.27 22.40
N GLU A 264 -49.07 17.52 21.35
CA GLU A 264 -50.20 16.66 20.96
C GLU A 264 -49.66 15.33 20.44
N GLU A 265 -50.05 14.23 21.11
CA GLU A 265 -49.71 12.90 20.60
C GLU A 265 -50.37 12.69 19.23
N PRO A 266 -49.63 12.14 18.25
CA PRO A 266 -50.19 11.86 16.95
C PRO A 266 -51.33 10.83 17.07
N GLU A 267 -52.35 10.96 16.23
CA GLU A 267 -53.50 10.02 16.18
C GLU A 267 -53.03 8.57 15.88
N SER A 268 -51.95 8.44 15.14
CA SER A 268 -51.34 7.12 14.83
C SER A 268 -50.53 6.60 16.01
N VAL A 269 -50.94 5.46 16.57
CA VAL A 269 -50.22 4.73 17.63
C VAL A 269 -48.81 4.38 17.16
N VAL A 270 -48.64 4.02 15.90
CA VAL A 270 -47.33 3.70 15.30
C VAL A 270 -46.44 4.94 15.34
N ALA A 271 -46.91 6.07 14.86
CA ALA A 271 -46.14 7.30 14.87
C ALA A 271 -45.79 7.75 16.32
N ALA A 272 -46.73 7.63 17.27
CA ALA A 272 -46.48 7.91 18.67
C ALA A 272 -45.40 7.04 19.29
N THR A 273 -45.41 5.73 19.00
CA THR A 273 -44.39 4.79 19.49
C THR A 273 -43.03 5.11 18.89
N ILE A 274 -42.94 5.26 17.56
CA ILE A 274 -41.68 5.56 16.88
C ILE A 274 -41.09 6.88 17.37
N SER A 275 -41.91 7.90 17.55
CA SER A 275 -41.48 9.23 18.02
C SER A 275 -40.90 9.18 19.45
N LYS A 276 -41.48 8.38 20.33
CA LYS A 276 -40.96 8.14 21.68
C LYS A 276 -39.64 7.39 21.65
N ILE A 277 -39.51 6.37 20.79
CA ILE A 277 -38.25 5.66 20.54
C ILE A 277 -37.17 6.62 20.04
N ALA A 278 -37.50 7.41 19.01
CA ALA A 278 -36.60 8.41 18.45
C ALA A 278 -36.13 9.41 19.51
N ARG A 279 -37.06 9.95 20.32
CA ARG A 279 -36.71 10.85 21.42
C ARG A 279 -35.77 10.19 22.44
N ASN A 280 -36.01 8.95 22.80
CA ASN A 280 -35.15 8.23 23.75
C ASN A 280 -33.72 8.06 23.21
N VAL A 281 -33.57 7.69 21.93
CA VAL A 281 -32.27 7.56 21.29
C VAL A 281 -31.59 8.92 21.17
N MET A 282 -32.30 9.96 20.74
CA MET A 282 -31.76 11.30 20.64
C MET A 282 -31.41 11.91 22.01
N THR A 283 -32.14 11.55 23.08
CA THR A 283 -31.76 11.93 24.45
C THR A 283 -30.44 11.29 24.88
N ARG A 284 -30.19 10.04 24.50
CA ARG A 284 -28.90 9.39 24.74
C ARG A 284 -27.79 10.08 23.93
N LEU A 285 -28.03 10.40 22.66
CA LEU A 285 -27.10 11.14 21.83
C LEU A 285 -26.79 12.50 22.44
N HIS A 286 -27.81 13.27 22.85
CA HIS A 286 -27.65 14.54 23.56
C HIS A 286 -26.77 14.39 24.81
N GLY A 287 -26.94 13.31 25.58
CA GLY A 287 -26.09 13.02 26.75
C GLY A 287 -24.60 12.87 26.38
N GLU A 288 -24.30 12.23 25.26
CA GLU A 288 -22.92 12.11 24.74
C GLU A 288 -22.40 13.46 24.21
N VAL A 289 -23.25 14.23 23.51
CA VAL A 289 -22.92 15.58 23.06
C VAL A 289 -22.54 16.46 24.25
N SER A 290 -23.38 16.48 25.30
CA SER A 290 -23.12 17.27 26.51
C SER A 290 -21.83 16.85 27.23
N ARG A 291 -21.57 15.54 27.30
CA ARG A 291 -20.29 15.03 27.83
C ARG A 291 -19.10 15.49 27.02
N SER A 292 -19.23 15.51 25.68
CA SER A 292 -18.17 15.96 24.78
C SER A 292 -17.89 17.46 24.91
N ILE A 293 -18.93 18.29 25.03
CA ILE A 293 -18.78 19.73 25.29
C ILE A 293 -18.07 19.97 26.63
N ASN A 294 -18.46 19.23 27.68
CA ASN A 294 -17.80 19.35 28.99
C ASN A 294 -16.34 18.90 28.94
N ALA A 295 -16.04 17.79 28.23
CA ALA A 295 -14.68 17.32 28.03
C ALA A 295 -13.83 18.33 27.25
N TRP A 296 -14.36 18.91 26.18
CA TRP A 296 -13.72 19.98 25.44
C TRP A 296 -13.32 21.14 26.35
N ARG A 297 -14.29 21.65 27.12
CA ARG A 297 -14.04 22.78 28.03
C ARG A 297 -13.01 22.46 29.14
N ALA A 298 -13.10 21.25 29.70
CA ALA A 298 -12.23 20.85 30.80
C ALA A 298 -10.79 20.52 30.36
N GLN A 299 -10.62 19.91 29.20
CA GLN A 299 -9.32 19.43 28.74
C GLN A 299 -8.57 20.44 27.89
N HIS A 300 -9.29 21.22 27.10
CA HIS A 300 -8.71 22.16 26.15
C HIS A 300 -8.94 23.63 26.51
N GLY A 301 -9.69 23.92 27.59
CA GLY A 301 -9.99 25.29 28.00
C GLY A 301 -10.78 26.09 26.95
N GLY A 302 -11.48 25.39 26.03
CA GLY A 302 -12.19 26.03 24.91
C GLY A 302 -13.51 26.69 25.33
N ASN A 303 -14.05 27.53 24.47
CA ASN A 303 -15.32 28.20 24.65
C ASN A 303 -16.49 27.21 24.58
N ALA A 304 -17.62 27.56 25.17
CA ALA A 304 -18.83 26.80 24.96
C ALA A 304 -19.40 27.09 23.55
N PRO A 305 -19.89 26.05 22.83
CA PRO A 305 -20.52 26.29 21.54
C PRO A 305 -21.70 27.27 21.63
N THR A 306 -21.73 28.20 20.70
CA THR A 306 -22.78 29.25 20.59
C THR A 306 -23.93 28.80 19.69
N ARG A 307 -23.68 27.86 18.77
CA ARG A 307 -24.68 27.23 17.91
C ARG A 307 -24.28 25.83 17.49
N VAL A 308 -25.27 25.10 16.96
CA VAL A 308 -25.09 23.76 16.41
C VAL A 308 -25.41 23.76 14.92
N LEU A 309 -24.53 23.13 14.14
CA LEU A 309 -24.76 22.84 12.73
C LEU A 309 -24.99 21.34 12.56
N LEU A 310 -26.17 20.95 12.11
CA LEU A 310 -26.55 19.57 11.87
C LEU A 310 -26.22 19.12 10.44
N ALA A 311 -25.74 17.90 10.29
CA ALA A 311 -25.52 17.23 9.01
C ALA A 311 -25.86 15.74 9.11
N GLY A 312 -25.84 15.03 7.98
CA GLY A 312 -26.08 13.59 7.90
C GLY A 312 -27.54 13.19 7.77
N GLY A 313 -27.76 11.96 7.30
CA GLY A 313 -29.11 11.44 7.02
C GLY A 313 -30.01 11.32 8.25
N GLY A 314 -29.43 11.03 9.43
CA GLY A 314 -30.19 10.98 10.67
C GLY A 314 -30.69 12.34 11.15
N SER A 315 -30.10 13.44 10.69
CA SER A 315 -30.51 14.80 11.05
C SER A 315 -31.79 15.27 10.32
N VAL A 316 -32.24 14.55 9.30
CA VAL A 316 -33.44 14.92 8.49
C VAL A 316 -34.73 14.64 9.24
N MET A 317 -34.68 13.88 10.33
CA MET A 317 -35.85 13.51 11.09
C MET A 317 -36.58 14.76 11.61
N THR A 318 -37.90 14.83 11.39
CA THR A 318 -38.73 15.95 11.78
C THR A 318 -38.55 16.30 13.27
N TYR A 319 -38.51 17.58 13.61
CA TYR A 319 -38.30 18.17 14.94
C TYR A 319 -36.96 17.90 15.60
N ILE A 320 -35.94 17.39 14.87
CA ILE A 320 -34.64 17.14 15.45
C ILE A 320 -33.90 18.44 15.83
N THR A 321 -34.04 19.47 15.02
CA THR A 321 -33.55 20.84 15.29
C THR A 321 -34.15 21.39 16.57
N ASP A 322 -35.49 21.34 16.67
CA ASP A 322 -36.21 21.80 17.85
C ASP A 322 -35.82 21.02 19.11
N PHE A 323 -35.65 19.70 18.98
CA PHE A 323 -35.22 18.85 20.09
C PHE A 323 -33.82 19.26 20.61
N PHE A 324 -32.84 19.41 19.72
CA PHE A 324 -31.50 19.80 20.17
C PHE A 324 -31.49 21.26 20.66
N GLN A 325 -32.23 22.14 20.05
CA GLN A 325 -32.39 23.52 20.52
C GLN A 325 -33.01 23.59 21.93
N GLU A 326 -34.07 22.81 22.19
CA GLU A 326 -34.67 22.65 23.54
C GLU A 326 -33.63 22.17 24.57
N LYS A 327 -32.81 21.15 24.16
CA LYS A 327 -31.89 20.47 25.09
C LYS A 327 -30.62 21.26 25.33
N LEU A 328 -30.02 21.82 24.31
CA LEU A 328 -28.73 22.53 24.39
C LEU A 328 -28.93 24.02 24.71
N ARG A 329 -30.11 24.59 24.46
CA ARG A 329 -30.45 25.99 24.65
C ARG A 329 -29.61 26.97 23.84
N ILE A 330 -29.15 26.52 22.67
CA ILE A 330 -28.43 27.31 21.68
C ILE A 330 -29.09 27.09 20.31
N PRO A 331 -28.95 28.03 19.36
CA PRO A 331 -29.47 27.87 18.00
C PRO A 331 -28.97 26.58 17.33
N VAL A 332 -29.89 25.92 16.62
CA VAL A 332 -29.59 24.69 15.88
C VAL A 332 -30.04 24.87 14.44
N GLU A 333 -29.13 24.74 13.51
CA GLU A 333 -29.32 24.95 12.09
C GLU A 333 -28.79 23.78 11.27
N TYR A 334 -29.21 23.63 10.03
CA TYR A 334 -28.57 22.68 9.13
C TYR A 334 -27.31 23.27 8.50
N LEU A 335 -26.26 22.49 8.45
CA LEU A 335 -25.07 22.84 7.69
C LEU A 335 -25.45 22.92 6.20
N ASN A 336 -25.18 24.05 5.58
CA ASN A 336 -25.41 24.26 4.16
C ASN A 336 -24.17 24.89 3.50
N THR A 337 -23.36 24.06 2.85
CA THR A 337 -22.15 24.49 2.17
C THR A 337 -22.28 24.53 0.65
N PHE A 338 -23.49 24.35 0.12
CA PHE A 338 -23.76 24.40 -1.33
C PHE A 338 -23.42 25.75 -1.98
N GLY A 339 -23.30 26.82 -1.20
CA GLY A 339 -22.77 28.09 -1.69
C GLY A 339 -21.31 28.06 -2.17
N LEU A 340 -20.53 27.05 -1.78
CA LEU A 340 -19.13 26.84 -2.22
C LEU A 340 -19.02 26.31 -3.65
N ILE A 341 -20.08 25.71 -4.16
CA ILE A 341 -20.07 25.00 -5.44
C ILE A 341 -21.12 25.57 -6.39
N THR A 342 -20.88 25.41 -7.67
CA THR A 342 -21.84 25.62 -8.72
C THR A 342 -22.28 24.30 -9.34
N PHE A 343 -23.37 24.28 -10.06
CA PHE A 343 -23.97 23.05 -10.57
C PHE A 343 -23.91 23.01 -12.10
N SER A 344 -23.44 21.90 -12.64
CA SER A 344 -23.56 21.58 -14.05
C SER A 344 -25.05 21.34 -14.42
N PRO A 345 -25.45 21.57 -15.68
CA PRO A 345 -26.79 21.23 -16.18
C PRO A 345 -27.14 19.72 -16.09
N ARG A 346 -26.18 18.86 -15.84
CA ARG A 346 -26.37 17.40 -15.69
C ARG A 346 -26.92 17.02 -14.32
N VAL A 347 -26.72 17.86 -13.32
CA VAL A 347 -27.13 17.58 -11.94
C VAL A 347 -28.65 17.70 -11.79
N ASP A 348 -29.29 16.59 -11.40
CA ASP A 348 -30.69 16.65 -10.98
C ASP A 348 -30.79 17.30 -9.60
N LYS A 349 -31.30 18.53 -9.60
CA LYS A 349 -31.45 19.33 -8.37
C LYS A 349 -32.49 18.76 -7.40
N ASN A 350 -33.48 18.03 -7.90
CA ASN A 350 -34.51 17.43 -7.04
C ASN A 350 -33.94 16.23 -6.31
N GLU A 351 -33.20 15.39 -7.02
CA GLU A 351 -32.47 14.25 -6.41
C GLU A 351 -31.44 14.76 -5.37
N LEU A 352 -30.66 15.79 -5.74
CA LEU A 352 -29.67 16.39 -4.84
C LEU A 352 -30.31 16.96 -3.58
N GLN A 353 -31.45 17.62 -3.70
CA GLN A 353 -32.17 18.19 -2.55
C GLN A 353 -32.58 17.11 -1.54
N GLY A 354 -32.95 15.91 -2.02
CA GLY A 354 -33.29 14.76 -1.18
C GLY A 354 -32.11 14.21 -0.36
N VAL A 355 -30.89 14.40 -0.85
CA VAL A 355 -29.64 13.89 -0.20
C VAL A 355 -28.74 15.00 0.34
N ALA A 356 -29.20 16.27 0.26
CA ALA A 356 -28.40 17.45 0.60
C ALA A 356 -27.74 17.40 2.00
N PRO A 357 -28.41 17.00 3.08
CA PRO A 357 -27.78 16.90 4.40
C PRO A 357 -26.65 15.86 4.50
N MET A 358 -26.66 14.85 3.60
CA MET A 358 -25.67 13.78 3.52
C MET A 358 -24.52 14.10 2.55
N PHE A 359 -24.57 15.24 1.86
CA PHE A 359 -23.65 15.61 0.79
C PHE A 359 -22.50 16.52 1.24
N GLN A 360 -22.55 16.99 2.47
CA GLN A 360 -21.64 18.01 3.00
C GLN A 360 -20.19 17.54 3.03
N GLU A 361 -19.94 16.26 3.31
CA GLU A 361 -18.60 15.66 3.30
C GLU A 361 -17.98 15.70 1.91
N LEU A 362 -18.77 15.41 0.86
CA LEU A 362 -18.28 15.45 -0.53
C LEU A 362 -17.86 16.87 -0.94
N ILE A 363 -18.60 17.89 -0.49
CA ILE A 363 -18.21 19.28 -0.71
C ILE A 363 -16.91 19.60 0.01
N GLY A 364 -16.74 19.14 1.26
CA GLY A 364 -15.49 19.32 2.01
C GLY A 364 -14.28 18.68 1.32
N MET A 365 -14.47 17.46 0.79
CA MET A 365 -13.43 16.77 0.02
C MET A 365 -13.02 17.55 -1.23
N SER A 366 -13.97 18.24 -1.87
CA SER A 366 -13.66 19.06 -3.04
C SER A 366 -12.72 20.22 -2.72
N LEU A 367 -12.62 20.64 -1.46
CA LEU A 367 -11.71 21.69 -1.01
C LEU A 367 -10.29 21.20 -0.78
N HIS A 368 -10.06 19.89 -0.66
CA HIS A 368 -8.74 19.34 -0.30
C HIS A 368 -7.60 19.77 -1.22
N GLN A 369 -7.86 19.94 -2.51
CA GLN A 369 -6.84 20.41 -3.45
C GLN A 369 -6.74 21.94 -3.57
N MET A 370 -7.59 22.66 -2.86
CA MET A 370 -7.52 24.12 -2.82
C MET A 370 -6.44 24.57 -1.80
N PRO A 371 -5.68 25.62 -2.09
CA PRO A 371 -4.64 26.11 -1.17
C PRO A 371 -5.16 26.55 0.19
N GLU A 372 -6.44 26.88 0.25
CA GLU A 372 -7.14 27.39 1.44
C GLU A 372 -7.83 26.27 2.21
N CYS A 373 -7.51 24.99 1.94
CA CYS A 373 -8.08 23.86 2.67
C CYS A 373 -7.70 23.94 4.17
N PRO A 374 -8.68 24.00 5.09
CA PRO A 374 -8.40 24.19 6.50
C PRO A 374 -7.56 23.06 7.11
N ILE A 375 -7.89 21.82 6.75
CA ILE A 375 -7.15 20.62 7.19
C ILE A 375 -6.84 19.76 5.99
N ALA A 376 -5.53 19.54 5.74
CA ALA A 376 -5.03 18.81 4.59
C ALA A 376 -4.40 17.46 4.98
N ILE A 377 -4.98 16.76 5.95
CA ILE A 377 -4.56 15.42 6.38
C ILE A 377 -4.87 14.41 5.27
N SER A 378 -3.91 13.54 4.95
CA SER A 378 -4.09 12.51 3.92
C SER A 378 -3.57 11.14 4.38
N LEU A 379 -4.48 10.19 4.50
CA LEU A 379 -4.25 8.82 4.98
C LEU A 379 -4.00 7.85 3.82
N ILE A 380 -3.15 8.24 2.88
CA ILE A 380 -2.76 7.36 1.77
C ILE A 380 -1.80 6.27 2.28
N PRO A 381 -2.06 4.99 2.01
CA PRO A 381 -1.15 3.91 2.37
C PRO A 381 0.27 4.14 1.84
N ARG A 382 1.25 3.80 2.67
CA ARG A 382 2.68 3.96 2.29
C ARG A 382 3.07 3.13 1.07
N SER A 383 2.35 2.05 0.77
CA SER A 383 2.50 1.25 -0.45
C SER A 383 2.25 2.11 -1.70
N ILE A 384 1.13 2.81 -1.73
CA ILE A 384 0.74 3.69 -2.85
C ILE A 384 1.73 4.85 -2.99
N LEU A 385 2.13 5.48 -1.88
CA LEU A 385 3.11 6.58 -1.93
C LEU A 385 4.46 6.12 -2.48
N LYS A 386 4.95 4.94 -2.06
CA LYS A 386 6.19 4.35 -2.59
C LYS A 386 6.07 4.00 -4.07
N GLN A 387 4.94 3.45 -4.49
CA GLN A 387 4.71 3.14 -5.89
C GLN A 387 4.73 4.39 -6.76
N ARG A 388 4.07 5.48 -6.33
CA ARG A 388 4.11 6.77 -7.00
C ARG A 388 5.51 7.38 -7.06
N GLU A 389 6.26 7.28 -5.97
CA GLU A 389 7.65 7.73 -5.94
C GLU A 389 8.51 6.94 -6.95
N LEU A 390 8.30 5.65 -7.06
CA LEU A 390 8.97 4.82 -8.08
C LEU A 390 8.50 5.20 -9.49
N ASP A 391 7.20 5.40 -9.68
CA ASP A 391 6.63 5.76 -10.99
C ASP A 391 7.12 7.14 -11.46
N SER A 392 7.22 8.10 -10.55
CA SER A 392 7.79 9.42 -10.85
C SER A 392 9.28 9.35 -11.26
N LYS A 393 10.00 8.32 -10.81
CA LYS A 393 11.41 8.09 -11.15
C LYS A 393 11.60 7.29 -12.44
N LYS A 394 10.57 6.58 -12.94
CA LYS A 394 10.62 5.78 -14.18
C LYS A 394 11.20 6.57 -15.37
N PRO A 395 10.77 7.81 -15.68
CA PRO A 395 11.33 8.55 -16.80
C PRO A 395 12.84 8.79 -16.66
N TYR A 396 13.32 9.00 -15.44
CA TYR A 396 14.76 9.17 -15.19
C TYR A 396 15.53 7.87 -15.41
N PHE A 397 14.95 6.72 -15.06
CA PHE A 397 15.55 5.42 -15.37
C PHE A 397 15.62 5.16 -16.87
N TYR A 398 14.56 5.51 -17.63
CA TYR A 398 14.59 5.41 -19.09
C TYR A 398 15.62 6.36 -19.72
N LEU A 399 15.74 7.59 -19.21
CA LEU A 399 16.78 8.53 -19.65
C LEU A 399 18.19 8.03 -19.32
N ALA A 400 18.40 7.49 -18.12
CA ALA A 400 19.68 6.92 -17.73
C ALA A 400 20.04 5.71 -18.60
N ALA A 401 19.08 4.82 -18.89
CA ALA A 401 19.27 3.69 -19.78
C ALA A 401 19.60 4.15 -21.22
N ALA A 402 18.87 5.12 -21.74
CA ALA A 402 19.13 5.71 -23.06
C ALA A 402 20.53 6.35 -23.12
N PHE A 403 20.91 7.10 -22.08
CA PHE A 403 22.24 7.71 -21.98
C PHE A 403 23.35 6.62 -21.93
N LEU A 404 23.13 5.55 -21.19
CA LEU A 404 24.06 4.42 -21.12
C LEU A 404 24.23 3.76 -22.49
N VAL A 405 23.14 3.57 -23.24
CA VAL A 405 23.18 3.03 -24.60
C VAL A 405 23.96 3.97 -25.53
N ILE A 406 23.74 5.28 -25.41
CA ILE A 406 24.49 6.29 -26.21
C ILE A 406 25.98 6.22 -25.83
N CYS A 407 26.33 6.21 -24.56
CA CYS A 407 27.72 6.08 -24.11
C CYS A 407 28.39 4.81 -24.63
N LEU A 408 27.71 3.65 -24.55
CA LEU A 408 28.21 2.39 -25.10
C LEU A 408 28.37 2.45 -26.62
N SER A 409 27.42 3.11 -27.31
CA SER A 409 27.50 3.31 -28.78
C SER A 409 28.67 4.20 -29.17
N VAL A 410 28.89 5.31 -28.45
CA VAL A 410 30.03 6.20 -28.67
C VAL A 410 31.35 5.50 -28.37
N PHE A 411 31.39 4.75 -27.27
CA PHE A 411 32.53 3.93 -26.87
C PHE A 411 32.84 2.87 -27.96
N SER A 412 31.82 2.13 -28.38
CA SER A 412 31.93 1.12 -29.44
C SER A 412 32.40 1.74 -30.76
N PHE A 413 31.83 2.92 -31.12
CA PHE A 413 32.26 3.65 -32.32
C PHE A 413 33.73 4.09 -32.21
N GLY A 414 34.14 4.60 -31.02
CA GLY A 414 35.51 4.99 -30.74
C GLY A 414 36.50 3.83 -30.84
N VAL A 415 36.11 2.68 -30.25
CA VAL A 415 36.91 1.44 -30.32
C VAL A 415 37.00 0.92 -31.76
N ASN A 416 35.85 0.91 -32.46
CA ASN A 416 35.82 0.46 -33.86
C ASN A 416 36.67 1.37 -34.76
N ARG A 417 36.64 2.70 -34.56
CA ARG A 417 37.47 3.65 -35.31
C ARG A 417 38.95 3.46 -35.02
N ARG A 418 39.33 3.18 -33.76
CA ARG A 418 40.71 2.82 -33.40
C ARG A 418 41.13 1.50 -34.06
N PHE A 419 40.22 0.48 -33.97
CA PHE A 419 40.49 -0.81 -34.59
C PHE A 419 40.72 -0.73 -36.10
N VAL A 420 39.93 0.10 -36.83
CA VAL A 420 40.11 0.33 -38.25
C VAL A 420 41.45 1.04 -38.53
N PHE A 421 41.80 2.04 -37.71
CA PHE A 421 43.06 2.77 -37.82
C PHE A 421 44.27 1.87 -37.53
N ASP A 422 44.17 1.09 -36.45
CA ASP A 422 45.22 0.14 -36.06
C ASP A 422 45.38 -0.96 -37.12
N LYS A 423 44.26 -1.44 -37.69
CA LYS A 423 44.26 -2.42 -38.78
C LYS A 423 44.98 -1.89 -40.02
N GLU A 424 44.74 -0.62 -40.38
CA GLU A 424 45.43 0.03 -41.52
C GLU A 424 46.96 0.16 -41.29
N GLN A 425 47.35 0.39 -40.01
CA GLN A 425 48.78 0.39 -39.62
C GLN A 425 49.35 -1.03 -39.62
N VAL A 426 48.59 -2.00 -39.11
CA VAL A 426 49.00 -3.42 -39.11
C VAL A 426 49.11 -3.95 -40.53
N ASP A 427 48.17 -3.60 -41.45
CA ASP A 427 48.24 -4.03 -42.84
C ASP A 427 49.47 -3.42 -43.56
N LYS A 428 49.85 -2.17 -43.23
CA LYS A 428 51.12 -1.57 -43.75
C LYS A 428 52.37 -2.26 -43.21
N VAL A 429 52.34 -2.60 -41.90
CA VAL A 429 53.44 -3.34 -41.26
C VAL A 429 53.48 -4.78 -41.79
N GLN A 430 52.29 -5.40 -41.94
CA GLN A 430 52.17 -6.77 -42.46
C GLN A 430 52.74 -6.87 -43.88
N ALA A 431 52.41 -5.92 -44.73
CA ALA A 431 52.98 -5.86 -46.10
C ALA A 431 54.52 -5.74 -46.11
N SER A 432 55.10 -5.06 -45.10
CA SER A 432 56.57 -4.99 -44.96
C SER A 432 57.18 -6.27 -44.37
N VAL A 433 56.39 -6.97 -43.48
CA VAL A 433 56.82 -8.25 -42.85
C VAL A 433 56.70 -9.40 -43.85
N ASP A 434 55.69 -9.41 -44.73
CA ASP A 434 55.50 -10.45 -45.74
C ASP A 434 56.62 -10.44 -46.77
N ALA A 435 57.17 -9.25 -47.09
CA ALA A 435 58.37 -9.13 -47.95
C ALA A 435 59.64 -9.76 -47.29
N THR A 436 59.69 -9.79 -45.96
CA THR A 436 60.83 -10.33 -45.19
C THR A 436 60.64 -11.83 -44.85
N ASN A 437 59.39 -12.29 -44.79
CA ASN A 437 59.03 -13.65 -44.36
C ASN A 437 59.24 -14.72 -45.46
N GLN A 438 59.38 -14.36 -46.72
CA GLN A 438 59.68 -15.31 -47.78
C GLN A 438 61.07 -15.97 -47.63
N GLN A 439 62.00 -15.35 -46.90
CA GLN A 439 63.30 -15.91 -46.62
C GLN A 439 63.35 -16.76 -45.33
N ALA A 440 62.35 -16.61 -44.43
CA ALA A 440 62.33 -17.31 -43.13
C ALA A 440 61.41 -18.55 -43.09
N ALA A 441 60.74 -18.90 -44.17
CA ALA A 441 59.70 -19.95 -44.20
C ALA A 441 60.25 -21.35 -43.89
N VAL A 442 61.47 -21.65 -44.25
CA VAL A 442 62.07 -22.98 -44.04
C VAL A 442 62.43 -23.24 -42.56
N ILE A 443 62.77 -22.18 -41.82
CA ILE A 443 63.14 -22.32 -40.37
C ILE A 443 61.88 -22.46 -39.52
N ARG A 444 60.78 -21.83 -39.91
CA ARG A 444 59.49 -21.94 -39.16
C ARG A 444 58.90 -23.34 -39.21
N GLN A 445 58.96 -23.99 -40.35
CA GLN A 445 58.38 -25.32 -40.54
C GLN A 445 58.99 -26.39 -39.60
N LEU A 446 60.25 -26.26 -39.28
CA LEU A 446 60.97 -27.19 -38.38
C LEU A 446 60.61 -26.88 -36.90
N ASN A 447 60.44 -25.59 -36.58
CA ASN A 447 60.09 -25.15 -35.21
C ASN A 447 58.64 -25.48 -34.84
N ASP A 448 57.73 -25.41 -35.83
CA ASP A 448 56.32 -25.77 -35.61
C ASP A 448 56.13 -27.26 -35.36
N GLN A 449 56.89 -28.11 -36.02
CA GLN A 449 56.86 -29.54 -35.74
C GLN A 449 57.35 -29.88 -34.32
N PHE A 450 58.34 -29.15 -33.82
CA PHE A 450 58.85 -29.35 -32.46
C PHE A 450 57.89 -28.85 -31.39
N ASN A 451 57.27 -27.69 -31.60
CA ASN A 451 56.32 -27.11 -30.66
C ASN A 451 54.98 -27.89 -30.61
N ALA A 452 54.54 -28.44 -31.73
CA ALA A 452 53.35 -29.29 -31.78
C ALA A 452 53.54 -30.60 -31.00
N ALA A 453 54.73 -31.17 -31.01
CA ALA A 453 55.02 -32.34 -30.21
C ALA A 453 55.10 -32.04 -28.71
N LYS A 454 55.62 -30.86 -28.33
CA LYS A 454 55.69 -30.39 -26.95
C LYS A 454 54.31 -30.05 -26.36
N GLY A 455 53.45 -29.36 -27.12
CA GLY A 455 52.07 -29.02 -26.68
C GLY A 455 51.22 -30.25 -26.37
N ARG A 456 51.28 -31.28 -27.20
CA ARG A 456 50.55 -32.55 -26.94
C ARG A 456 51.02 -33.26 -25.66
N TYR A 457 52.30 -33.14 -25.32
CA TYR A 457 52.84 -33.71 -24.08
C TYR A 457 52.35 -32.96 -22.84
N GLU A 458 52.27 -31.62 -22.88
CA GLU A 458 51.80 -30.78 -21.78
C GLU A 458 50.28 -30.92 -21.56
N GLU A 459 49.46 -30.99 -22.61
CA GLU A 459 48.04 -31.26 -22.53
C GLU A 459 47.73 -32.61 -21.86
N MET A 460 48.42 -33.65 -22.25
CA MET A 460 48.21 -34.97 -21.68
C MET A 460 48.60 -35.05 -20.19
N ASN A 461 49.59 -34.27 -19.75
CA ASN A 461 50.02 -34.21 -18.36
C ASN A 461 49.04 -33.41 -17.46
N ASN A 462 48.40 -32.37 -18.02
CA ASN A 462 47.41 -31.58 -17.28
C ASN A 462 46.09 -32.35 -17.07
N ILE A 463 45.62 -33.08 -18.08
CA ILE A 463 44.42 -33.93 -17.98
C ILE A 463 44.59 -35.01 -16.87
N LEU A 464 45.79 -35.55 -16.73
CA LEU A 464 46.08 -36.54 -15.69
C LEU A 464 46.09 -35.94 -14.27
N LYS A 465 46.53 -34.71 -14.09
CA LYS A 465 46.57 -34.03 -12.77
C LYS A 465 45.19 -33.69 -12.24
N ASP A 466 44.31 -33.22 -13.10
CA ASP A 466 42.98 -32.77 -12.65
C ASP A 466 42.01 -33.94 -12.40
N ARG A 467 42.20 -35.07 -13.06
CA ARG A 467 41.46 -36.29 -12.79
C ARG A 467 41.70 -36.81 -11.35
N ASN A 468 42.91 -36.69 -10.83
CA ASN A 468 43.22 -37.11 -9.46
C ASN A 468 42.56 -36.19 -8.41
N LYS A 469 42.41 -34.94 -8.67
CA LYS A 469 41.74 -33.98 -7.74
C LYS A 469 40.24 -34.26 -7.57
N TRP A 470 39.55 -34.67 -8.64
CA TRP A 470 38.14 -35.08 -8.54
C TRP A 470 37.98 -36.35 -7.69
N ILE A 471 38.87 -37.29 -7.83
CA ILE A 471 38.91 -38.51 -7.01
C ILE A 471 39.10 -38.16 -5.53
N GLU A 472 39.93 -37.17 -5.22
CA GLU A 472 40.17 -36.69 -3.86
C GLU A 472 38.89 -36.03 -3.27
N VAL A 473 38.20 -35.21 -4.04
CA VAL A 473 36.91 -34.60 -3.63
C VAL A 473 35.86 -35.66 -3.32
N MET A 474 35.76 -36.69 -4.20
CA MET A 474 34.82 -37.79 -4.00
C MET A 474 35.14 -38.65 -2.79
N MET A 475 36.42 -38.98 -2.57
CA MET A 475 36.86 -39.74 -1.39
C MET A 475 36.62 -38.96 -0.09
N LYS A 476 36.91 -37.65 -0.07
CA LYS A 476 36.65 -36.79 1.09
C LYS A 476 35.15 -36.66 1.38
N LEU A 477 34.33 -36.51 0.34
CA LEU A 477 32.89 -36.44 0.48
C LEU A 477 32.31 -37.76 1.01
N GLN A 478 32.76 -38.89 0.51
CA GLN A 478 32.35 -40.22 0.98
C GLN A 478 32.69 -40.45 2.46
N ALA A 479 33.82 -39.96 2.93
CA ALA A 479 34.24 -40.07 4.32
C ALA A 479 33.40 -39.19 5.30
N LEU A 480 32.70 -38.19 4.79
CA LEU A 480 31.86 -37.26 5.58
C LEU A 480 30.37 -37.66 5.61
N LEU A 481 29.94 -38.61 4.75
CA LEU A 481 28.56 -39.02 4.65
C LEU A 481 28.20 -40.01 5.77
N PRO A 482 27.19 -39.71 6.61
CA PRO A 482 26.63 -40.68 7.55
C PRO A 482 25.91 -41.82 6.82
N ASP A 483 25.87 -43.01 7.40
CA ASP A 483 25.22 -44.21 6.82
C ASP A 483 23.72 -44.06 6.51
N THR A 484 23.11 -43.03 7.04
CA THR A 484 21.66 -42.70 6.90
C THR A 484 21.38 -41.55 5.93
N VAL A 485 22.37 -41.14 5.14
CA VAL A 485 22.25 -40.07 4.11
C VAL A 485 22.70 -40.63 2.76
N TRP A 486 21.90 -40.46 1.72
CA TRP A 486 22.21 -40.92 0.36
C TRP A 486 22.24 -39.72 -0.60
N LEU A 487 23.27 -39.69 -1.42
CA LEU A 487 23.36 -38.71 -2.49
C LEU A 487 22.81 -39.30 -3.78
N THR A 488 21.93 -38.56 -4.45
CA THR A 488 21.38 -38.92 -5.76
C THR A 488 22.04 -38.19 -6.91
N ALA A 489 22.62 -37.02 -6.63
CA ALA A 489 23.39 -36.27 -7.59
C ALA A 489 24.48 -35.44 -6.90
N ILE A 490 25.60 -35.28 -7.61
CA ILE A 490 26.71 -34.40 -7.24
C ILE A 490 27.05 -33.57 -8.47
N GLU A 491 26.93 -32.27 -8.34
CA GLU A 491 27.16 -31.31 -9.43
C GLU A 491 28.29 -30.35 -9.05
N GLY A 492 29.24 -30.11 -9.93
CA GLY A 492 30.26 -29.08 -9.74
C GLY A 492 29.65 -27.67 -9.92
N VAL A 493 29.96 -26.77 -9.01
CA VAL A 493 29.50 -25.36 -9.06
C VAL A 493 30.71 -24.47 -9.28
N GLY A 494 30.67 -23.67 -10.33
CA GLY A 494 31.68 -22.65 -10.62
C GLY A 494 31.15 -21.24 -10.41
N PRO A 495 32.00 -20.21 -10.50
CA PRO A 495 31.55 -18.84 -10.45
C PRO A 495 30.55 -18.58 -11.58
N VAL A 496 29.40 -18.04 -11.24
CA VAL A 496 28.37 -17.66 -12.22
C VAL A 496 28.96 -16.54 -13.07
N ALA A 497 29.35 -16.86 -14.30
CA ALA A 497 29.64 -15.82 -15.29
C ALA A 497 28.34 -15.02 -15.48
N ALA A 498 28.40 -13.71 -15.29
CA ALA A 498 27.30 -12.83 -15.64
C ALA A 498 26.84 -13.15 -17.08
N PRO A 499 25.52 -13.14 -17.35
CA PRO A 499 25.03 -13.57 -18.63
C PRO A 499 25.64 -12.70 -19.74
N GLN A 500 26.53 -13.30 -20.52
CA GLN A 500 26.95 -12.71 -21.77
C GLN A 500 25.75 -12.75 -22.69
N THR A 501 25.18 -11.59 -22.96
CA THR A 501 24.22 -11.39 -24.03
C THR A 501 24.85 -11.86 -25.34
N ALA A 502 24.32 -12.94 -25.86
CA ALA A 502 24.69 -13.45 -27.16
C ALA A 502 24.33 -12.41 -28.21
N ASN A 503 25.33 -11.72 -28.73
CA ASN A 503 25.21 -11.00 -29.97
C ASN A 503 25.19 -12.01 -31.12
N ALA A 504 24.01 -12.24 -31.66
CA ALA A 504 23.82 -12.87 -32.93
C ALA A 504 24.22 -11.89 -34.04
N ALA A 505 25.26 -12.21 -34.76
CA ALA A 505 25.51 -11.59 -36.07
C ALA A 505 26.08 -12.61 -37.03
N GLY A 506 25.26 -12.97 -37.98
CA GLY A 506 25.56 -13.17 -39.38
C GLY A 506 26.34 -14.45 -39.75
N GLY A 507 25.85 -15.31 -40.47
CA GLY A 507 25.23 -15.32 -41.73
C GLY A 507 25.60 -16.54 -42.56
N PHE A 508 24.67 -16.99 -43.31
CA PHE A 508 24.77 -17.71 -44.60
C PHE A 508 25.17 -19.19 -44.63
N GLY A 509 24.22 -20.00 -45.05
CA GLY A 509 24.50 -20.99 -46.07
C GLY A 509 23.85 -22.36 -45.89
N GLY A 510 22.77 -22.62 -46.54
CA GLY A 510 22.56 -23.86 -47.29
C GLY A 510 21.82 -25.00 -46.60
N ALA A 511 20.60 -25.18 -47.01
CA ALA A 511 19.77 -26.35 -46.91
C ALA A 511 20.44 -27.62 -47.54
N PRO A 512 19.89 -28.86 -47.48
CA PRO A 512 18.49 -29.21 -47.36
C PRO A 512 18.19 -30.42 -46.44
N GLU A 513 16.89 -30.57 -46.20
CA GLU A 513 16.23 -31.82 -45.75
C GLU A 513 16.51 -33.03 -46.64
N PRO A 514 16.29 -34.26 -46.11
CA PRO A 514 15.08 -34.91 -46.48
C PRO A 514 14.33 -35.72 -45.39
N ALA A 515 13.08 -35.66 -45.54
CA ALA A 515 11.96 -36.49 -45.25
C ALA A 515 12.17 -38.01 -44.93
N GLY A 516 11.23 -38.50 -44.15
CA GLY A 516 10.87 -39.90 -43.98
C GLY A 516 10.53 -40.20 -42.53
N GLY A 517 9.36 -40.40 -42.03
CA GLY A 517 8.19 -41.08 -42.59
C GLY A 517 7.98 -42.38 -41.81
N PHE A 518 6.71 -42.64 -41.47
CA PHE A 518 6.12 -43.83 -40.86
C PHE A 518 5.95 -43.79 -39.34
N GLY A 519 4.74 -43.73 -38.82
CA GLY A 519 3.56 -44.62 -39.01
C GLY A 519 3.35 -45.26 -37.66
N GLY A 520 2.31 -45.05 -36.93
CA GLY A 520 0.95 -45.41 -37.07
C GLY A 520 0.57 -46.46 -36.03
N PHE A 521 -0.69 -46.43 -35.62
CA PHE A 521 -1.46 -47.37 -34.79
C PHE A 521 -1.33 -47.16 -33.27
N GLY A 522 -2.37 -46.96 -32.53
CA GLY A 522 -3.79 -47.26 -32.67
C GLY A 522 -4.33 -47.41 -31.27
N GLY A 523 -5.48 -46.83 -31.02
CA GLY A 523 -6.13 -46.60 -29.78
C GLY A 523 -6.52 -47.83 -28.96
N PHE A 524 -6.96 -47.57 -27.76
CA PHE A 524 -8.27 -47.97 -27.25
C PHE A 524 -8.56 -47.28 -25.93
N ASP A 525 -9.76 -46.78 -25.84
CA ASP A 525 -10.50 -46.32 -24.68
C ASP A 525 -10.43 -47.32 -23.51
N ASP A 526 -10.33 -46.84 -22.28
CA ASP A 526 -11.44 -47.02 -21.35
C ASP A 526 -11.25 -46.19 -20.06
N GLY A 527 -12.38 -45.73 -19.53
CA GLY A 527 -12.50 -44.76 -18.50
C GLY A 527 -12.10 -45.19 -17.09
N GLY A 528 -11.85 -44.19 -16.26
CA GLY A 528 -11.67 -44.34 -14.83
C GLY A 528 -11.10 -43.09 -14.17
N ALA A 529 -11.99 -42.22 -13.72
CA ALA A 529 -11.64 -41.02 -12.98
C ALA A 529 -10.96 -41.35 -11.62
N ALA A 530 -9.78 -40.82 -11.40
CA ALA A 530 -9.26 -40.51 -10.08
C ALA A 530 -8.20 -39.39 -10.20
N PRO A 531 -8.14 -38.43 -9.27
CA PRO A 531 -7.30 -37.25 -9.43
C PRO A 531 -5.83 -37.60 -9.20
N ALA A 532 -5.08 -37.62 -10.27
CA ALA A 532 -3.61 -37.74 -10.18
C ALA A 532 -3.02 -36.39 -9.75
N ASN A 533 -2.61 -36.31 -8.50
CA ASN A 533 -1.61 -35.33 -8.08
C ASN A 533 -0.30 -35.68 -8.79
N VAL A 534 -0.07 -35.05 -9.93
CA VAL A 534 1.19 -35.15 -10.66
C VAL A 534 2.24 -34.39 -9.86
N VAL A 535 3.01 -35.14 -9.07
CA VAL A 535 4.32 -34.69 -8.61
C VAL A 535 5.16 -34.44 -9.87
N LYS A 536 5.38 -33.18 -10.19
CA LYS A 536 6.39 -32.78 -11.18
C LYS A 536 7.75 -33.13 -10.63
N THR A 537 8.19 -34.36 -10.86
CA THR A 537 9.60 -34.70 -10.77
C THR A 537 10.31 -33.91 -11.86
N VAL A 538 10.93 -32.83 -11.47
CA VAL A 538 11.89 -32.12 -12.33
C VAL A 538 13.06 -33.07 -12.50
N LYS A 539 13.05 -33.87 -13.57
CA LYS A 539 14.24 -34.57 -14.04
C LYS A 539 15.25 -33.52 -14.49
N LYS A 540 16.02 -32.96 -13.56
CA LYS A 540 17.23 -32.25 -13.94
C LYS A 540 18.14 -33.24 -14.62
N LYS A 541 18.37 -33.04 -15.91
CA LYS A 541 19.38 -33.81 -16.67
C LYS A 541 20.72 -33.68 -15.96
N PHE A 542 21.33 -34.80 -15.58
CA PHE A 542 22.69 -34.82 -15.15
C PHE A 542 23.55 -34.28 -16.30
N VAL A 543 24.25 -33.21 -16.08
CA VAL A 543 25.18 -32.63 -17.03
C VAL A 543 26.55 -33.17 -16.64
N PRO A 544 27.20 -33.99 -17.46
CA PRO A 544 28.56 -34.47 -17.16
C PRO A 544 29.51 -33.28 -16.98
N ILE A 545 30.49 -33.42 -16.12
CA ILE A 545 31.51 -32.41 -15.83
C ILE A 545 32.16 -31.86 -17.08
N ASP A 546 32.33 -32.69 -18.09
CA ASP A 546 32.93 -32.32 -19.38
C ASP A 546 32.08 -31.40 -20.24
N SER A 547 30.79 -31.25 -19.92
CA SER A 547 29.86 -30.33 -20.60
C SER A 547 29.69 -28.98 -19.89
N ILE A 548 30.27 -28.83 -18.69
CA ILE A 548 30.25 -27.59 -17.94
C ILE A 548 31.42 -26.75 -18.42
N ASN A 549 31.12 -25.72 -19.20
CA ASN A 549 32.14 -24.78 -19.71
C ASN A 549 32.56 -23.80 -18.59
N MET A 550 33.08 -24.34 -17.48
CA MET A 550 33.54 -23.58 -16.32
C MET A 550 35.06 -23.60 -16.28
N SER A 551 35.67 -22.44 -16.19
CA SER A 551 37.12 -22.28 -16.03
C SER A 551 37.60 -22.72 -14.65
N GLU A 552 36.72 -22.79 -13.67
CA GLU A 552 37.04 -23.12 -12.29
C GLU A 552 35.81 -23.70 -11.56
N ILE A 553 35.99 -24.77 -10.80
CA ILE A 553 34.95 -25.34 -9.93
C ILE A 553 35.25 -24.89 -8.51
N THR A 554 34.39 -24.03 -7.98
CA THR A 554 34.53 -23.42 -6.65
C THR A 554 33.73 -24.11 -5.57
N GLY A 555 32.80 -25.00 -5.95
CA GLY A 555 31.93 -25.71 -5.03
C GLY A 555 31.31 -26.97 -5.62
N VAL A 556 30.59 -27.68 -4.80
CA VAL A 556 29.88 -28.91 -5.16
C VAL A 556 28.47 -28.82 -4.61
N ARG A 557 27.50 -29.04 -5.47
CA ARG A 557 26.09 -29.15 -5.09
C ARG A 557 25.76 -30.62 -4.84
N LEU A 558 25.23 -30.90 -3.66
CA LEU A 558 24.82 -32.22 -3.22
C LEU A 558 23.31 -32.29 -3.21
N ILE A 559 22.74 -33.28 -3.86
CA ILE A 559 21.31 -33.57 -3.86
C ILE A 559 21.14 -34.99 -3.34
N GLY A 560 20.27 -35.17 -2.35
CA GLY A 560 20.12 -36.49 -1.76
C GLY A 560 18.91 -36.61 -0.84
N TYR A 561 18.85 -37.75 -0.17
CA TYR A 561 17.84 -38.12 0.82
C TYR A 561 18.49 -38.49 2.14
N TRP A 562 17.74 -38.28 3.23
CA TRP A 562 18.15 -38.72 4.56
C TRP A 562 16.99 -39.39 5.30
N LEU A 563 17.32 -40.34 6.15
CA LEU A 563 16.32 -41.05 6.94
C LEU A 563 15.95 -40.24 8.19
N LYS A 564 14.65 -39.99 8.39
CA LYS A 564 14.13 -39.32 9.57
C LYS A 564 14.18 -40.22 10.80
N VAL A 565 15.37 -40.37 11.40
CA VAL A 565 15.60 -41.15 12.61
C VAL A 565 16.20 -40.24 13.66
N GLY A 566 15.57 -40.14 14.85
CA GLY A 566 16.07 -39.36 15.97
C GLY A 566 15.15 -38.21 16.43
N SER A 567 15.55 -37.50 17.47
CA SER A 567 14.81 -36.33 17.97
C SER A 567 14.94 -35.14 17.00
N PRO A 568 14.02 -34.16 17.01
CA PRO A 568 14.07 -33.02 16.11
C PRO A 568 15.34 -32.18 16.12
N GLN A 569 16.20 -32.36 17.12
CA GLN A 569 17.44 -31.60 17.31
C GLN A 569 18.72 -32.34 16.85
N GLU A 570 18.64 -33.62 16.48
CA GLU A 570 19.79 -34.40 16.00
C GLU A 570 19.46 -35.23 14.75
N THR A 571 19.08 -34.55 13.66
CA THR A 571 18.81 -35.27 12.40
C THR A 571 20.13 -35.74 11.75
N PRO A 572 20.13 -36.84 10.96
CA PRO A 572 21.28 -37.28 10.17
C PRO A 572 21.80 -36.19 9.23
N LEU A 573 20.94 -35.34 8.72
CA LEU A 573 21.32 -34.21 7.91
C LEU A 573 22.07 -33.14 8.73
N GLN A 574 21.63 -32.87 9.97
CA GLN A 574 22.36 -31.95 10.84
C GLN A 574 23.77 -32.49 11.16
N LYS A 575 23.88 -33.78 11.38
CA LYS A 575 25.21 -34.42 11.57
C LYS A 575 26.11 -34.29 10.34
N LEU A 576 25.55 -34.41 9.15
CA LEU A 576 26.28 -34.17 7.90
C LEU A 576 26.77 -32.71 7.83
N ILE A 577 25.89 -31.76 8.12
CA ILE A 577 26.22 -30.35 8.14
C ILE A 577 27.34 -30.04 9.15
N ASP A 578 27.21 -30.51 10.37
CA ASP A 578 28.21 -30.32 11.44
C ASP A 578 29.56 -30.96 11.10
N THR A 579 29.53 -32.06 10.34
CA THR A 579 30.75 -32.76 9.89
C THR A 579 31.41 -32.01 8.73
N ILE A 580 30.61 -31.43 7.82
CA ILE A 580 31.11 -30.58 6.73
C ILE A 580 31.72 -29.29 7.30
N GLU A 581 31.10 -28.68 8.29
CA GLU A 581 31.56 -27.44 8.94
C GLU A 581 32.92 -27.62 9.60
N LYS A 582 33.21 -28.81 10.14
CA LYS A 582 34.48 -29.18 10.75
C LYS A 582 35.54 -29.66 9.72
N SER A 583 35.16 -29.76 8.45
CA SER A 583 36.05 -30.26 7.40
C SER A 583 37.11 -29.22 7.02
N ASP A 584 38.34 -29.65 6.85
CA ASP A 584 39.43 -28.82 6.33
C ASP A 584 39.36 -28.61 4.81
N PHE A 585 38.47 -29.34 4.12
CA PHE A 585 38.41 -29.37 2.66
C PHE A 585 37.19 -28.63 2.10
N PHE A 586 36.08 -28.61 2.85
CA PHE A 586 34.83 -27.97 2.45
C PHE A 586 34.48 -26.82 3.38
N GLU A 587 33.70 -25.86 2.86
CA GLU A 587 33.17 -24.73 3.58
C GLU A 587 31.68 -24.61 3.27
N LEU A 588 30.84 -24.39 4.31
CA LEU A 588 29.42 -24.14 4.14
C LEU A 588 29.17 -22.66 3.84
N PRO A 589 28.32 -22.35 2.87
CA PRO A 589 27.87 -20.98 2.66
C PRO A 589 27.01 -20.49 3.83
N ALA A 590 26.91 -19.18 4.02
CA ALA A 590 26.07 -18.57 5.06
C ALA A 590 24.61 -19.04 4.95
N ARG A 591 23.96 -19.28 6.10
CA ARG A 591 22.63 -19.92 6.23
C ARG A 591 21.50 -19.32 5.39
N ASP A 592 21.66 -18.11 4.91
CA ASP A 592 20.58 -17.31 4.29
C ASP A 592 20.52 -17.42 2.77
N GLN A 593 21.45 -18.07 2.10
CA GLN A 593 21.57 -17.91 0.64
C GLN A 593 21.42 -19.19 -0.21
N GLU A 594 21.69 -20.40 0.29
CA GLU A 594 21.73 -21.57 -0.60
C GLU A 594 21.23 -22.90 0.00
N TRP A 595 20.44 -22.87 1.09
CA TRP A 595 19.91 -24.07 1.73
C TRP A 595 18.45 -24.28 1.36
N LYS A 596 18.15 -25.29 0.57
CA LYS A 596 16.78 -25.72 0.29
C LYS A 596 16.51 -27.05 0.98
N LEU A 597 15.93 -26.99 2.18
CA LEU A 597 15.30 -28.14 2.82
C LEU A 597 13.91 -28.30 2.22
N VAL A 598 13.72 -29.28 1.36
CA VAL A 598 12.40 -29.61 0.81
C VAL A 598 11.79 -30.71 1.66
N ASP A 599 10.95 -30.34 2.60
CA ASP A 599 10.14 -31.29 3.37
C ASP A 599 8.94 -31.73 2.51
N ASN A 600 9.11 -32.81 1.76
CA ASN A 600 8.02 -33.39 0.96
C ASN A 600 7.05 -34.15 1.85
N GLN A 601 5.95 -33.50 2.24
CA GLN A 601 4.84 -34.11 2.99
C GLN A 601 3.90 -34.99 2.14
N THR A 602 4.23 -35.30 0.91
CA THR A 602 3.27 -35.93 -0.03
C THR A 602 3.82 -37.12 -0.80
N SER A 603 4.21 -38.18 -0.11
CA SER A 603 4.09 -39.52 -0.68
C SER A 603 3.88 -40.53 0.45
N HIS A 604 2.73 -41.17 0.44
CA HIS A 604 2.35 -42.20 1.41
C HIS A 604 3.26 -43.42 1.44
N GLU A 605 4.19 -43.56 0.52
CA GLU A 605 5.08 -44.73 0.40
C GLU A 605 6.41 -44.59 1.14
N TYR A 606 6.89 -43.38 1.45
CA TYR A 606 8.17 -43.13 2.12
C TYR A 606 8.11 -41.98 3.14
N SER A 607 7.24 -42.09 4.11
CA SER A 607 7.02 -41.04 5.14
C SER A 607 8.23 -40.73 6.02
N ASN A 608 9.26 -41.57 5.98
CA ASN A 608 10.47 -41.47 6.82
C ASN A 608 11.67 -40.88 6.09
N LEU A 609 11.54 -40.41 4.85
CA LEU A 609 12.64 -39.80 4.11
C LEU A 609 12.46 -38.28 4.00
N GLY A 610 13.53 -37.55 4.23
CA GLY A 610 13.63 -36.13 3.91
C GLY A 610 14.55 -35.96 2.70
N SER A 611 14.28 -35.01 1.80
CA SER A 611 15.18 -34.65 0.71
C SER A 611 15.93 -33.36 1.02
N PHE A 612 17.12 -33.22 0.48
CA PHE A 612 17.92 -32.02 0.63
C PHE A 612 18.68 -31.67 -0.65
N GLU A 613 18.92 -30.39 -0.82
CA GLU A 613 19.84 -29.83 -1.79
C GLU A 613 20.79 -28.88 -1.03
N LEU A 614 22.07 -29.19 -0.99
CA LEU A 614 23.08 -28.46 -0.25
C LEU A 614 24.26 -28.13 -1.16
N THR A 615 24.59 -26.86 -1.29
CA THR A 615 25.80 -26.44 -2.00
C THR A 615 26.89 -26.16 -1.00
N ILE A 616 28.04 -26.82 -1.16
CA ILE A 616 29.25 -26.65 -0.34
C ILE A 616 30.35 -26.04 -1.18
N LYS A 617 31.16 -25.17 -0.61
CA LYS A 617 32.30 -24.56 -1.29
C LYS A 617 33.56 -25.40 -1.06
N LEU A 618 34.42 -25.42 -2.04
CA LEU A 618 35.76 -25.99 -1.90
C LEU A 618 36.68 -24.90 -1.36
N LYS A 619 37.41 -25.17 -0.27
CA LYS A 619 38.43 -24.24 0.27
C LYS A 619 39.55 -23.99 -0.73
N THR A 620 39.81 -24.96 -1.62
CA THR A 620 40.76 -24.82 -2.73
C THR A 620 40.03 -25.15 -4.03
N PRO A 621 39.71 -24.16 -4.87
CA PRO A 621 39.03 -24.39 -6.14
C PRO A 621 39.80 -25.31 -7.09
N LEU A 622 39.06 -26.10 -7.87
CA LEU A 622 39.66 -26.94 -8.93
C LEU A 622 39.75 -26.09 -10.20
N LYS A 623 40.95 -25.84 -10.67
CA LYS A 623 41.21 -25.20 -11.97
C LYS A 623 41.18 -26.23 -13.07
N LYS A 624 40.53 -25.86 -14.17
CA LYS A 624 40.49 -26.70 -15.37
C LYS A 624 41.81 -26.68 -16.13
#